data_444808d929b4beeabf8cd62026d475c8
#
_entry.id   444808d929b4beeabf8cd62026d475c8
#
_cell.length_a   1.000
_cell.length_b   1.000
_cell.length_c   1.000
_cell.angle_alpha   90.00
_cell.angle_beta   90.00
_cell.angle_gamma   90.00
#
_symmetry.space_group_name_H-M   'P 1'
#
loop_
_entity.id
_entity.type
_entity.pdbx_description
1 polymer ?
#
loop_
_entity_poly.entity_id
_entity_poly.type
_entity_poly.pdbx_seq_one_letter_code
_entity_poly.pdbx_strand_id
1 'polypeptide(L)'
;MVISVVVPCFNEEESIPLFYREMERVRMKMGEKFEYIFINDGSSDGTLSVLQKLHVTDSNVHYLSFSRNFGKEAALYAGLERASGEYVTVMDVDLQDPPELLIEMKQKLEEPPNLDCVGTRRVTRDGEPPIRSFFARMFYKLINHISQVEMVDGARDFRLMRRPMVDAILELSEYNRFSKGIFAWVGFETEYLEYKNVERVAGETSWNFWSLFKYSIEGIVNFSDAPLNIAFIGGLLSWILAFIMVILIVIRTLVFGDPTSGWPSLMTVILFLGGFQLLTIGILGKYIGKIFMETKKRPIYVIKEKSK
;
A
#
# COMPACT_ATOMS: atom_id res chain seq x y z
N MET A 1 -12.69 11.31 -25.66
CA MET A 1 -12.13 10.39 -24.66
C MET A 1 -12.60 10.76 -23.28
N VAL A 2 -12.74 9.82 -22.35
CA VAL A 2 -13.13 10.10 -20.96
C VAL A 2 -12.00 9.68 -20.04
N ILE A 3 -11.58 10.56 -19.14
CA ILE A 3 -10.61 10.29 -18.08
C ILE A 3 -11.35 10.26 -16.76
N SER A 4 -11.36 9.11 -16.09
CA SER A 4 -11.91 8.99 -14.74
C SER A 4 -10.84 9.37 -13.70
N VAL A 5 -11.18 10.30 -12.83
CA VAL A 5 -10.31 10.79 -11.75
C VAL A 5 -10.82 10.24 -10.43
N VAL A 6 -10.12 9.25 -9.89
CA VAL A 6 -10.45 8.59 -8.61
C VAL A 6 -9.76 9.30 -7.46
N VAL A 7 -10.53 9.80 -6.51
CA VAL A 7 -10.05 10.64 -5.41
C VAL A 7 -10.55 10.11 -4.07
N PRO A 8 -9.72 9.38 -3.30
CA PRO A 8 -10.06 9.00 -1.94
C PRO A 8 -10.02 10.21 -1.01
N CYS A 9 -11.03 10.36 -0.15
CA CYS A 9 -11.19 11.49 0.76
C CYS A 9 -11.51 11.01 2.18
N PHE A 10 -10.83 11.57 3.18
CA PHE A 10 -11.12 11.35 4.58
C PHE A 10 -10.82 12.61 5.40
N ASN A 11 -11.88 13.33 5.82
CA ASN A 11 -11.81 14.63 6.48
C ASN A 11 -11.05 15.67 5.64
N GLU A 12 -11.58 15.96 4.45
CA GLU A 12 -10.95 16.80 3.42
C GLU A 12 -11.91 17.92 2.92
N GLU A 13 -12.78 18.41 3.79
CA GLU A 13 -13.77 19.43 3.43
C GLU A 13 -13.17 20.70 2.84
N GLU A 14 -11.95 21.09 3.27
CA GLU A 14 -11.24 22.27 2.79
C GLU A 14 -10.46 22.00 1.48
N SER A 15 -9.91 20.79 1.33
CA SER A 15 -9.05 20.43 0.20
C SER A 15 -9.84 20.16 -1.08
N ILE A 16 -11.03 19.56 -0.99
CA ILE A 16 -11.85 19.16 -2.15
C ILE A 16 -12.17 20.32 -3.10
N PRO A 17 -12.62 21.50 -2.64
CA PRO A 17 -12.90 22.62 -3.54
C PRO A 17 -11.66 23.17 -4.26
N LEU A 18 -10.51 23.11 -3.59
CA LEU A 18 -9.23 23.53 -4.15
C LEU A 18 -8.77 22.54 -5.23
N PHE A 19 -8.81 21.25 -4.91
CA PHE A 19 -8.49 20.15 -5.83
C PHE A 19 -9.36 20.21 -7.10
N TYR A 20 -10.68 20.31 -6.93
CA TYR A 20 -11.62 20.37 -8.05
C TYR A 20 -11.33 21.56 -8.98
N ARG A 21 -11.01 22.72 -8.42
CA ARG A 21 -10.67 23.92 -9.20
C ARG A 21 -9.40 23.72 -10.03
N GLU A 22 -8.37 23.14 -9.46
CA GLU A 22 -7.12 22.88 -10.18
C GLU A 22 -7.33 21.80 -11.27
N MET A 23 -8.08 20.76 -10.97
CA MET A 23 -8.42 19.73 -11.96
C MET A 23 -9.21 20.28 -13.13
N GLU A 24 -10.15 21.20 -12.89
CA GLU A 24 -10.89 21.87 -13.96
C GLU A 24 -9.97 22.72 -14.85
N ARG A 25 -8.94 23.35 -14.30
CA ARG A 25 -7.90 24.04 -15.11
C ARG A 25 -7.16 23.08 -16.02
N VAL A 26 -6.78 21.91 -15.49
CA VAL A 26 -6.10 20.87 -16.26
C VAL A 26 -7.05 20.32 -17.34
N ARG A 27 -8.29 20.02 -17.00
CA ARG A 27 -9.30 19.57 -17.96
C ARG A 27 -9.47 20.53 -19.14
N MET A 28 -9.55 21.84 -18.87
CA MET A 28 -9.66 22.86 -19.92
C MET A 28 -8.43 22.88 -20.83
N LYS A 29 -7.21 22.73 -20.26
CA LYS A 29 -5.97 22.68 -21.05
C LYS A 29 -5.89 21.42 -21.93
N MET A 30 -6.35 20.27 -21.41
CA MET A 30 -6.34 19.00 -22.12
C MET A 30 -7.43 18.90 -23.21
N GLY A 31 -8.55 19.63 -23.05
CA GLY A 31 -9.69 19.54 -23.96
C GLY A 31 -10.45 18.21 -23.88
N GLU A 32 -10.24 17.43 -22.82
CA GLU A 32 -10.83 16.10 -22.63
C GLU A 32 -12.05 16.15 -21.68
N LYS A 33 -12.85 15.09 -21.71
CA LYS A 33 -13.94 14.90 -20.75
C LYS A 33 -13.39 14.23 -19.50
N PHE A 34 -13.67 14.80 -18.34
CA PHE A 34 -13.31 14.22 -17.04
C PHE A 34 -14.60 13.72 -16.35
N GLU A 35 -14.45 12.58 -15.68
CA GLU A 35 -15.38 12.01 -14.73
C GLU A 35 -14.70 12.01 -13.36
N TYR A 36 -15.23 12.70 -12.38
CA TYR A 36 -14.67 12.78 -11.03
C TYR A 36 -15.39 11.80 -10.11
N ILE A 37 -14.63 10.93 -9.46
CA ILE A 37 -15.15 9.89 -8.55
C ILE A 37 -14.51 10.08 -7.19
N PHE A 38 -15.23 10.81 -6.32
CA PHE A 38 -14.78 11.04 -4.95
C PHE A 38 -15.29 9.93 -4.04
N ILE A 39 -14.38 9.34 -3.25
CA ILE A 39 -14.72 8.29 -2.30
C ILE A 39 -14.55 8.85 -0.88
N ASN A 40 -15.67 9.15 -0.24
CA ASN A 40 -15.71 9.58 1.16
C ASN A 40 -15.58 8.35 2.07
N ASP A 41 -14.41 8.14 2.65
CA ASP A 41 -14.09 7.01 3.52
C ASP A 41 -14.59 7.22 4.96
N GLY A 42 -15.87 7.54 5.11
CA GLY A 42 -16.53 7.68 6.41
C GLY A 42 -16.06 8.90 7.21
N SER A 43 -15.87 10.03 6.55
CA SER A 43 -15.48 11.30 7.20
C SER A 43 -16.46 11.75 8.27
N SER A 44 -15.93 12.44 9.28
CA SER A 44 -16.69 13.02 10.41
C SER A 44 -16.91 14.53 10.31
N ASP A 45 -16.26 15.19 9.34
CA ASP A 45 -16.36 16.62 9.02
C ASP A 45 -17.44 16.91 7.93
N GLY A 46 -17.39 18.08 7.30
CA GLY A 46 -18.26 18.49 6.22
C GLY A 46 -17.97 17.89 4.84
N THR A 47 -17.00 16.95 4.70
CA THR A 47 -16.58 16.35 3.43
C THR A 47 -17.77 15.88 2.58
N LEU A 48 -18.71 15.09 3.16
CA LEU A 48 -19.86 14.59 2.43
C LEU A 48 -20.75 15.72 1.89
N SER A 49 -21.00 16.75 2.71
CA SER A 49 -21.79 17.92 2.29
C SER A 49 -21.16 18.67 1.12
N VAL A 50 -19.82 18.78 1.10
CA VAL A 50 -19.09 19.41 0.00
C VAL A 50 -19.26 18.58 -1.28
N LEU A 51 -19.13 17.26 -1.22
CA LEU A 51 -19.29 16.37 -2.37
C LEU A 51 -20.72 16.39 -2.93
N GLN A 52 -21.73 16.40 -2.07
CA GLN A 52 -23.13 16.52 -2.47
C GLN A 52 -23.39 17.83 -3.23
N LYS A 53 -22.85 18.96 -2.74
CA LYS A 53 -22.97 20.27 -3.41
C LYS A 53 -22.25 20.28 -4.77
N LEU A 54 -21.04 19.70 -4.86
CA LEU A 54 -20.33 19.61 -6.13
C LEU A 54 -21.09 18.76 -7.15
N HIS A 55 -21.64 17.62 -6.74
CA HIS A 55 -22.44 16.77 -7.62
C HIS A 55 -23.68 17.48 -8.19
N VAL A 56 -24.36 18.32 -7.38
CA VAL A 56 -25.49 19.14 -7.86
C VAL A 56 -25.05 20.18 -8.87
N THR A 57 -23.83 20.71 -8.74
CA THR A 57 -23.29 21.77 -9.61
C THR A 57 -22.72 21.22 -10.91
N ASP A 58 -22.08 20.03 -10.85
CA ASP A 58 -21.47 19.37 -12.00
C ASP A 58 -21.88 17.89 -12.04
N SER A 59 -22.61 17.51 -13.09
CA SER A 59 -23.07 16.12 -13.31
C SER A 59 -21.93 15.12 -13.57
N ASN A 60 -20.73 15.57 -13.89
CA ASN A 60 -19.54 14.71 -14.04
C ASN A 60 -18.87 14.37 -12.69
N VAL A 61 -19.32 14.98 -11.60
CA VAL A 61 -18.85 14.68 -10.25
C VAL A 61 -19.73 13.60 -9.63
N HIS A 62 -19.15 12.45 -9.37
CA HIS A 62 -19.78 11.33 -8.67
C HIS A 62 -19.14 11.16 -7.29
N TYR A 63 -19.91 10.67 -6.33
CA TYR A 63 -19.38 10.32 -5.01
C TYR A 63 -19.94 9.01 -4.50
N LEU A 64 -19.12 8.34 -3.68
CA LEU A 64 -19.47 7.20 -2.86
C LEU A 64 -19.11 7.53 -1.41
N SER A 65 -20.03 7.35 -0.49
CA SER A 65 -19.80 7.56 0.93
C SER A 65 -19.91 6.21 1.67
N PHE A 66 -18.86 5.83 2.36
CA PHE A 66 -18.81 4.60 3.14
C PHE A 66 -19.55 4.73 4.48
N SER A 67 -20.01 3.60 5.00
CA SER A 67 -20.69 3.54 6.31
C SER A 67 -19.78 3.84 7.50
N ARG A 68 -18.48 3.68 7.35
CA ARG A 68 -17.40 4.00 8.29
C ARG A 68 -16.08 4.12 7.53
N ASN A 69 -15.00 4.45 8.22
CA ASN A 69 -13.67 4.38 7.63
C ASN A 69 -13.27 2.90 7.39
N PHE A 70 -12.97 2.56 6.13
CA PHE A 70 -12.47 1.27 5.66
C PHE A 70 -11.00 1.35 5.22
N GLY A 71 -10.45 2.55 5.10
CA GLY A 71 -9.08 2.83 4.71
C GLY A 71 -8.88 3.20 3.24
N LYS A 72 -7.77 3.86 2.96
CA LYS A 72 -7.43 4.38 1.61
C LYS A 72 -7.48 3.29 0.54
N GLU A 73 -6.99 2.08 0.83
CA GLU A 73 -6.97 0.96 -0.12
C GLU A 73 -8.39 0.55 -0.56
N ALA A 74 -9.34 0.52 0.38
CA ALA A 74 -10.75 0.25 0.06
C ALA A 74 -11.37 1.36 -0.79
N ALA A 75 -11.02 2.63 -0.50
CA ALA A 75 -11.49 3.77 -1.26
C ALA A 75 -10.95 3.78 -2.69
N LEU A 76 -9.67 3.44 -2.88
CA LEU A 76 -9.05 3.26 -4.20
C LEU A 76 -9.76 2.18 -5.01
N TYR A 77 -9.98 1.00 -4.40
CA TYR A 77 -10.68 -0.10 -5.06
C TYR A 77 -12.09 0.30 -5.50
N ALA A 78 -12.88 0.90 -4.61
CA ALA A 78 -14.24 1.36 -4.92
C ALA A 78 -14.28 2.40 -6.04
N GLY A 79 -13.30 3.31 -6.06
CA GLY A 79 -13.18 4.31 -7.11
C GLY A 79 -12.81 3.71 -8.45
N LEU A 80 -11.87 2.78 -8.49
CA LEU A 80 -11.49 2.05 -9.72
C LEU A 80 -12.66 1.23 -10.26
N GLU A 81 -13.44 0.56 -9.39
CA GLU A 81 -14.63 -0.21 -9.78
C GLU A 81 -15.74 0.68 -10.37
N ARG A 82 -15.85 1.92 -9.91
CA ARG A 82 -16.84 2.89 -10.41
C ARG A 82 -16.39 3.61 -11.68
N ALA A 83 -15.09 3.69 -11.94
CA ALA A 83 -14.52 4.41 -13.07
C ALA A 83 -15.00 3.83 -14.41
N SER A 84 -15.48 4.68 -15.32
CA SER A 84 -16.01 4.29 -16.63
C SER A 84 -15.11 4.71 -17.80
N GLY A 85 -14.15 5.62 -17.56
CA GLY A 85 -13.30 6.19 -18.58
C GLY A 85 -12.33 5.20 -19.23
N GLU A 86 -11.89 5.54 -20.42
CA GLU A 86 -10.84 4.80 -21.16
C GLU A 86 -9.47 4.90 -20.47
N TYR A 87 -9.23 6.05 -19.84
CA TYR A 87 -8.12 6.28 -18.95
C TYR A 87 -8.62 6.50 -17.53
N VAL A 88 -7.90 5.98 -16.57
CA VAL A 88 -8.22 6.16 -15.14
C VAL A 88 -6.99 6.67 -14.40
N THR A 89 -7.16 7.75 -13.68
CA THR A 89 -6.13 8.28 -12.79
C THR A 89 -6.56 8.17 -11.33
N VAL A 90 -5.60 7.95 -10.47
CA VAL A 90 -5.77 7.98 -9.02
C VAL A 90 -4.97 9.17 -8.48
N MET A 91 -5.59 10.01 -7.69
CA MET A 91 -4.96 11.20 -7.12
C MET A 91 -5.37 11.43 -5.68
N ASP A 92 -4.43 11.87 -4.85
CA ASP A 92 -4.73 12.39 -3.52
C ASP A 92 -5.29 13.82 -3.63
N VAL A 93 -6.22 14.16 -2.75
CA VAL A 93 -6.91 15.46 -2.79
C VAL A 93 -6.06 16.65 -2.32
N ASP A 94 -4.90 16.38 -1.69
CA ASP A 94 -4.06 17.38 -1.00
C ASP A 94 -3.14 18.20 -1.92
N LEU A 95 -3.20 17.97 -3.23
CA LEU A 95 -2.41 18.65 -4.27
C LEU A 95 -0.88 18.55 -4.07
N GLN A 96 -0.38 17.57 -3.31
CA GLN A 96 1.05 17.29 -3.24
C GLN A 96 1.60 16.76 -4.57
N ASP A 97 0.75 16.12 -5.34
CA ASP A 97 1.03 15.63 -6.68
C ASP A 97 0.45 16.63 -7.69
N PRO A 98 1.28 17.34 -8.50
CA PRO A 98 0.80 18.37 -9.41
C PRO A 98 -0.16 17.83 -10.47
N PRO A 99 -1.41 18.30 -10.55
CA PRO A 99 -2.38 17.82 -11.53
C PRO A 99 -1.97 18.04 -13.00
N GLU A 100 -1.13 19.02 -13.28
CA GLU A 100 -0.61 19.32 -14.61
C GLU A 100 0.19 18.17 -15.23
N LEU A 101 0.76 17.28 -14.41
CA LEU A 101 1.46 16.09 -14.88
C LEU A 101 0.56 15.15 -15.69
N LEU A 102 -0.77 15.20 -15.51
CA LEU A 102 -1.72 14.44 -16.33
C LEU A 102 -1.58 14.73 -17.82
N ILE A 103 -1.21 15.96 -18.19
CA ILE A 103 -1.01 16.37 -19.60
C ILE A 103 0.13 15.56 -20.19
N GLU A 104 1.28 15.53 -19.50
CA GLU A 104 2.48 14.79 -19.94
C GLU A 104 2.26 13.28 -19.88
N MET A 105 1.58 12.79 -18.82
CA MET A 105 1.23 11.36 -18.72
C MET A 105 0.40 10.89 -19.90
N LYS A 106 -0.61 11.67 -20.30
CA LYS A 106 -1.45 11.33 -21.44
C LYS A 106 -0.65 11.31 -22.74
N GLN A 107 0.21 12.31 -22.97
CA GLN A 107 1.08 12.35 -24.14
C GLN A 107 1.96 11.10 -24.22
N LYS A 108 2.63 10.72 -23.13
CA LYS A 108 3.45 9.52 -23.06
C LYS A 108 2.66 8.23 -23.31
N LEU A 109 1.41 8.12 -22.83
CA LEU A 109 0.58 6.96 -23.12
C LEU A 109 0.17 6.86 -24.59
N GLU A 110 0.10 7.96 -25.31
CA GLU A 110 -0.30 8.01 -26.73
C GLU A 110 0.90 7.87 -27.68
N GLU A 111 2.13 8.01 -27.19
CA GLU A 111 3.36 7.83 -27.96
C GLU A 111 3.86 6.38 -27.91
N PRO A 112 4.56 5.89 -28.98
CA PRO A 112 5.29 4.62 -28.92
C PRO A 112 6.52 4.70 -27.98
N PRO A 113 6.88 3.64 -27.21
CA PRO A 113 6.20 2.34 -27.13
C PRO A 113 4.84 2.43 -26.42
N ASN A 114 3.93 1.52 -26.73
CA ASN A 114 2.59 1.48 -26.13
C ASN A 114 2.66 1.19 -24.64
N LEU A 115 2.75 2.24 -23.84
CA LEU A 115 2.67 2.14 -22.38
C LEU A 115 1.23 1.88 -21.93
N ASP A 116 1.08 1.13 -20.85
CA ASP A 116 -0.22 0.87 -20.22
C ASP A 116 -0.47 1.81 -19.03
N CYS A 117 0.61 2.30 -18.43
CA CYS A 117 0.57 3.16 -17.26
C CYS A 117 1.71 4.18 -17.28
N VAL A 118 1.41 5.41 -16.90
CA VAL A 118 2.43 6.39 -16.51
C VAL A 118 2.17 6.80 -15.06
N GLY A 119 3.11 6.47 -14.20
CA GLY A 119 3.06 6.83 -12.78
C GLY A 119 3.90 8.08 -12.48
N THR A 120 3.81 8.57 -11.25
CA THR A 120 4.69 9.62 -10.75
C THR A 120 5.69 9.06 -9.75
N ARG A 121 6.90 9.64 -9.77
CA ARG A 121 7.97 9.33 -8.83
C ARG A 121 8.55 10.61 -8.25
N ARG A 122 8.57 10.68 -6.92
CA ARG A 122 9.20 11.80 -6.22
C ARG A 122 10.71 11.57 -6.11
N VAL A 123 11.51 12.45 -6.71
CA VAL A 123 12.99 12.32 -6.74
C VAL A 123 13.66 13.01 -5.57
N THR A 124 13.06 14.04 -4.98
CA THR A 124 13.61 14.76 -3.83
C THR A 124 12.82 14.41 -2.57
N ARG A 125 13.57 14.23 -1.47
CA ARG A 125 13.01 14.08 -0.12
C ARG A 125 13.30 15.33 0.73
N ASP A 126 13.39 16.49 0.06
CA ASP A 126 13.61 17.75 0.72
C ASP A 126 12.47 18.05 1.71
N GLY A 127 12.83 18.39 2.94
CA GLY A 127 11.87 18.58 4.04
C GLY A 127 11.51 17.32 4.84
N GLU A 128 11.97 16.10 4.45
CA GLU A 128 11.78 14.91 5.29
C GLU A 128 12.94 14.74 6.31
N PRO A 129 12.65 14.32 7.55
CA PRO A 129 13.69 13.95 8.50
C PRO A 129 14.63 12.88 7.92
N PRO A 130 15.96 13.03 8.02
CA PRO A 130 16.94 12.11 7.41
C PRO A 130 16.78 10.66 7.88
N ILE A 131 16.35 10.46 9.13
CA ILE A 131 16.04 9.15 9.70
C ILE A 131 14.90 8.46 8.94
N ARG A 132 13.82 9.20 8.62
CA ARG A 132 12.67 8.67 7.86
C ARG A 132 13.08 8.25 6.44
N SER A 133 13.88 9.08 5.78
CA SER A 133 14.40 8.79 4.44
C SER A 133 15.34 7.58 4.42
N PHE A 134 16.15 7.38 5.48
CA PHE A 134 17.00 6.20 5.63
C PHE A 134 16.18 4.92 5.75
N PHE A 135 15.19 4.89 6.65
CA PHE A 135 14.32 3.71 6.83
C PHE A 135 13.48 3.39 5.59
N ALA A 136 13.00 4.41 4.90
CA ALA A 136 12.27 4.19 3.64
C ALA A 136 13.15 3.55 2.57
N ARG A 137 14.38 4.04 2.35
CA ARG A 137 15.33 3.41 1.39
C ARG A 137 15.70 1.98 1.79
N MET A 138 15.92 1.75 3.09
CA MET A 138 16.18 0.41 3.60
C MET A 138 14.98 -0.52 3.36
N PHE A 139 13.77 -0.05 3.57
CA PHE A 139 12.54 -0.80 3.28
C PHE A 139 12.45 -1.18 1.80
N TYR A 140 12.60 -0.22 0.87
CA TYR A 140 12.53 -0.52 -0.57
C TYR A 140 13.63 -1.49 -1.01
N LYS A 141 14.86 -1.34 -0.48
CA LYS A 141 15.94 -2.29 -0.76
C LYS A 141 15.63 -3.70 -0.25
N LEU A 142 15.05 -3.79 0.96
CA LEU A 142 14.66 -5.07 1.55
C LEU A 142 13.51 -5.71 0.78
N ILE A 143 12.42 -4.97 0.56
CA ILE A 143 11.22 -5.52 -0.11
C ILE A 143 11.55 -5.99 -1.53
N ASN A 144 12.35 -5.25 -2.30
CA ASN A 144 12.76 -5.65 -3.64
C ASN A 144 13.70 -6.86 -3.67
N HIS A 145 14.37 -7.16 -2.54
CA HIS A 145 15.21 -8.37 -2.43
C HIS A 145 14.38 -9.61 -2.07
N ILE A 146 13.29 -9.45 -1.31
CA ILE A 146 12.50 -10.56 -0.77
C ILE A 146 11.12 -10.72 -1.42
N SER A 147 10.67 -9.74 -2.19
CA SER A 147 9.40 -9.75 -2.92
C SER A 147 9.59 -10.29 -4.34
N GLN A 148 8.55 -10.91 -4.88
CA GLN A 148 8.49 -11.29 -6.29
C GLN A 148 8.21 -10.11 -7.23
N VAL A 149 7.99 -8.92 -6.67
CA VAL A 149 7.57 -7.71 -7.39
C VAL A 149 8.54 -6.58 -7.11
N GLU A 150 9.03 -5.91 -8.14
CA GLU A 150 9.90 -4.75 -8.00
C GLU A 150 9.07 -3.50 -7.70
N MET A 151 9.29 -2.91 -6.53
CA MET A 151 8.64 -1.67 -6.11
C MET A 151 9.58 -0.48 -6.30
N VAL A 152 9.13 0.51 -7.06
CA VAL A 152 9.94 1.71 -7.36
C VAL A 152 9.96 2.65 -6.14
N ASP A 153 11.18 2.96 -5.64
CA ASP A 153 11.34 3.92 -4.53
C ASP A 153 10.87 5.31 -4.95
N GLY A 154 10.06 5.94 -4.10
CA GLY A 154 9.46 7.24 -4.38
C GLY A 154 8.23 7.23 -5.26
N ALA A 155 7.80 6.04 -5.78
CA ALA A 155 6.55 5.94 -6.53
C ALA A 155 5.36 6.38 -5.70
N ARG A 156 4.49 7.20 -6.32
CA ARG A 156 3.25 7.71 -5.73
C ARG A 156 2.06 6.90 -6.23
N ASP A 157 0.91 7.11 -5.60
CA ASP A 157 -0.35 6.52 -6.07
C ASP A 157 -0.83 7.24 -7.34
N PHE A 158 -0.46 8.51 -7.54
CA PHE A 158 -0.79 9.29 -8.72
C PHE A 158 -0.21 8.67 -9.98
N ARG A 159 -1.11 8.17 -10.82
CA ARG A 159 -0.81 7.50 -12.08
C ARG A 159 -1.97 7.61 -13.05
N LEU A 160 -1.69 7.54 -14.32
CA LEU A 160 -2.68 7.43 -15.39
C LEU A 160 -2.56 6.05 -16.02
N MET A 161 -3.64 5.28 -16.00
CA MET A 161 -3.71 3.88 -16.44
C MET A 161 -4.68 3.73 -17.60
N ARG A 162 -4.39 2.85 -18.54
CA ARG A 162 -5.35 2.38 -19.53
C ARG A 162 -6.36 1.42 -18.89
N ARG A 163 -7.57 1.36 -19.44
CA ARG A 163 -8.65 0.49 -18.97
C ARG A 163 -8.24 -0.98 -18.74
N PRO A 164 -7.50 -1.67 -19.67
CA PRO A 164 -7.11 -3.06 -19.44
C PRO A 164 -6.31 -3.29 -18.15
N MET A 165 -5.42 -2.34 -17.78
CA MET A 165 -4.69 -2.44 -16.52
C MET A 165 -5.62 -2.30 -15.30
N VAL A 166 -6.58 -1.39 -15.37
CA VAL A 166 -7.58 -1.20 -14.30
C VAL A 166 -8.44 -2.45 -14.13
N ASP A 167 -8.89 -3.04 -15.23
CA ASP A 167 -9.70 -4.26 -15.21
C ASP A 167 -8.92 -5.42 -14.58
N ALA A 168 -7.64 -5.60 -14.93
CA ALA A 168 -6.75 -6.58 -14.29
C ALA A 168 -6.56 -6.33 -12.77
N ILE A 169 -6.44 -5.06 -12.34
CA ILE A 169 -6.36 -4.70 -10.93
C ILE A 169 -7.65 -5.05 -10.18
N LEU A 170 -8.80 -4.92 -10.82
CA LEU A 170 -10.12 -5.22 -10.24
C LEU A 170 -10.39 -6.72 -10.12
N GLU A 171 -9.76 -7.57 -10.95
CA GLU A 171 -9.81 -9.02 -10.78
C GLU A 171 -9.17 -9.49 -9.45
N LEU A 172 -8.23 -8.70 -8.92
CA LEU A 172 -7.60 -8.95 -7.62
C LEU A 172 -8.51 -8.42 -6.49
N SER A 173 -9.37 -9.29 -5.97
CA SER A 173 -10.36 -8.97 -4.95
C SER A 173 -9.87 -9.20 -3.52
N GLU A 174 -8.58 -9.11 -3.28
CA GLU A 174 -7.94 -9.29 -1.97
C GLU A 174 -8.53 -8.32 -0.93
N TYR A 175 -8.86 -8.83 0.27
CA TYR A 175 -9.28 -7.99 1.39
C TYR A 175 -8.12 -7.15 1.93
N ASN A 176 -6.91 -7.75 1.98
CA ASN A 176 -5.70 -7.10 2.47
C ASN A 176 -4.92 -6.44 1.31
N ARG A 177 -5.51 -5.44 0.68
CA ARG A 177 -4.92 -4.74 -0.46
C ARG A 177 -3.67 -3.94 -0.07
N PHE A 178 -2.74 -3.85 -1.01
CA PHE A 178 -1.58 -2.98 -0.95
C PHE A 178 -1.32 -2.48 -2.38
N SER A 179 -1.93 -1.36 -2.74
CA SER A 179 -2.02 -0.88 -4.12
C SER A 179 -0.68 -0.75 -4.82
N LYS A 180 0.38 -0.29 -4.11
CA LYS A 180 1.74 -0.18 -4.70
C LYS A 180 2.29 -1.52 -5.18
N GLY A 181 2.03 -2.59 -4.44
CA GLY A 181 2.41 -3.94 -4.85
C GLY A 181 1.52 -4.48 -5.96
N ILE A 182 0.20 -4.25 -5.87
CA ILE A 182 -0.78 -4.68 -6.88
C ILE A 182 -0.47 -4.06 -8.25
N PHE A 183 -0.20 -2.76 -8.30
CA PHE A 183 0.14 -2.06 -9.55
C PHE A 183 1.39 -2.62 -10.24
N ALA A 184 2.36 -3.08 -9.47
CA ALA A 184 3.55 -3.71 -10.02
C ALA A 184 3.31 -5.20 -10.35
N TRP A 185 2.47 -5.90 -9.56
CA TRP A 185 2.20 -7.33 -9.72
C TRP A 185 1.45 -7.65 -11.01
N VAL A 186 0.54 -6.78 -11.45
CA VAL A 186 -0.21 -6.99 -12.71
C VAL A 186 0.68 -6.98 -13.97
N GLY A 187 1.93 -6.50 -13.88
CA GLY A 187 2.97 -6.67 -14.89
C GLY A 187 2.79 -5.85 -16.18
N PHE A 188 1.98 -4.78 -16.15
CA PHE A 188 1.77 -3.89 -17.28
C PHE A 188 2.94 -2.91 -17.47
N GLU A 189 3.24 -2.52 -18.71
CA GLU A 189 4.32 -1.60 -19.03
C GLU A 189 4.10 -0.22 -18.41
N THR A 190 4.96 0.12 -17.46
CA THR A 190 4.82 1.36 -16.65
C THR A 190 6.07 2.22 -16.75
N GLU A 191 5.89 3.49 -17.10
CA GLU A 191 6.92 4.53 -17.02
C GLU A 191 6.63 5.49 -15.87
N TYR A 192 7.67 6.15 -15.33
CA TYR A 192 7.52 7.08 -14.21
C TYR A 192 8.00 8.48 -14.57
N LEU A 193 7.13 9.49 -14.39
CA LEU A 193 7.50 10.89 -14.45
C LEU A 193 8.10 11.33 -13.12
N GLU A 194 9.27 11.89 -13.18
CA GLU A 194 9.98 12.43 -12.02
C GLU A 194 9.55 13.86 -11.73
N TYR A 195 9.20 14.16 -10.48
CA TYR A 195 8.87 15.51 -10.08
C TYR A 195 9.45 15.84 -8.69
N LYS A 196 9.56 17.15 -8.41
CA LYS A 196 10.00 17.65 -7.10
C LYS A 196 8.83 17.73 -6.14
N ASN A 197 9.09 17.45 -4.86
CA ASN A 197 8.07 17.53 -3.82
C ASN A 197 7.41 18.92 -3.78
N VAL A 198 6.09 18.93 -3.72
CA VAL A 198 5.28 20.13 -3.47
C VAL A 198 4.70 20.04 -2.06
N GLU A 199 4.68 21.16 -1.34
CA GLU A 199 4.07 21.22 -0.01
C GLU A 199 2.54 21.09 -0.10
N ARG A 200 1.92 20.52 0.93
CA ARG A 200 0.48 20.45 1.04
C ARG A 200 -0.18 21.81 1.03
N VAL A 201 -1.27 21.95 0.31
CA VAL A 201 -2.05 23.19 0.26
C VAL A 201 -2.96 23.32 1.49
N ALA A 202 -3.47 22.20 2.04
CA ALA A 202 -4.32 22.15 3.23
C ALA A 202 -4.26 20.77 3.91
N GLY A 203 -4.74 20.66 5.16
CA GLY A 203 -4.82 19.41 5.93
C GLY A 203 -3.53 19.03 6.67
N GLU A 204 -3.64 18.10 7.63
CA GLU A 204 -2.52 17.59 8.42
C GLU A 204 -2.15 16.16 8.02
N THR A 205 -0.86 15.76 8.20
CA THR A 205 -0.44 14.39 7.94
C THR A 205 -0.90 13.45 9.07
N SER A 206 -1.66 12.42 8.72
CA SER A 206 -2.07 11.37 9.66
C SER A 206 -0.99 10.30 9.89
N TRP A 207 0.13 10.34 9.16
CA TRP A 207 1.16 9.31 9.21
C TRP A 207 2.21 9.60 10.27
N ASN A 208 2.27 8.75 11.30
CA ASN A 208 3.34 8.71 12.31
C ASN A 208 4.30 7.54 12.05
N PHE A 209 5.41 7.47 12.81
CA PHE A 209 6.43 6.41 12.66
C PHE A 209 5.84 5.00 12.79
N TRP A 210 4.95 4.77 13.76
CA TRP A 210 4.34 3.45 13.99
C TRP A 210 3.39 3.04 12.88
N SER A 211 2.63 3.97 12.31
CA SER A 211 1.77 3.67 11.15
C SER A 211 2.57 3.31 9.91
N LEU A 212 3.70 4.01 9.66
CA LEU A 212 4.62 3.68 8.56
C LEU A 212 5.28 2.32 8.77
N PHE A 213 5.72 2.01 9.99
CA PHE A 213 6.32 0.70 10.32
C PHE A 213 5.31 -0.43 10.14
N LYS A 214 4.07 -0.25 10.63
CA LYS A 214 2.99 -1.22 10.43
C LYS A 214 2.67 -1.44 8.95
N TYR A 215 2.57 -0.36 8.18
CA TYR A 215 2.35 -0.41 6.73
C TYR A 215 3.48 -1.15 6.00
N SER A 216 4.73 -0.94 6.41
CA SER A 216 5.88 -1.66 5.86
C SER A 216 5.81 -3.17 6.13
N ILE A 217 5.44 -3.57 7.36
CA ILE A 217 5.24 -4.99 7.70
C ILE A 217 4.08 -5.58 6.90
N GLU A 218 3.00 -4.84 6.70
CA GLU A 218 1.86 -5.29 5.89
C GLU A 218 2.27 -5.51 4.43
N GLY A 219 3.08 -4.61 3.86
CA GLY A 219 3.65 -4.79 2.52
C GLY A 219 4.50 -6.05 2.39
N ILE A 220 5.42 -6.29 3.36
CA ILE A 220 6.26 -7.49 3.37
C ILE A 220 5.41 -8.77 3.44
N VAL A 221 4.43 -8.82 4.35
CA VAL A 221 3.61 -10.02 4.55
C VAL A 221 2.66 -10.29 3.38
N ASN A 222 2.25 -9.24 2.62
CA ASN A 222 1.38 -9.41 1.45
C ASN A 222 2.12 -9.92 0.21
N PHE A 223 3.38 -9.51 0.02
CA PHE A 223 4.12 -9.77 -1.21
C PHE A 223 5.38 -10.60 -1.03
N SER A 224 5.59 -11.20 0.15
CA SER A 224 6.77 -12.03 0.42
C SER A 224 6.47 -13.14 1.42
N ASP A 225 7.01 -14.32 1.15
CA ASP A 225 7.06 -15.46 2.08
C ASP A 225 8.37 -15.51 2.87
N ALA A 226 9.27 -14.53 2.67
CA ALA A 226 10.58 -14.48 3.33
C ALA A 226 10.51 -14.59 4.88
N PRO A 227 9.54 -13.95 5.59
CA PRO A 227 9.41 -14.14 7.03
C PRO A 227 9.13 -15.60 7.43
N LEU A 228 8.36 -16.34 6.62
CA LEU A 228 8.09 -17.77 6.85
C LEU A 228 9.36 -18.60 6.60
N ASN A 229 10.08 -18.29 5.52
CA ASN A 229 11.33 -18.97 5.18
C ASN A 229 12.41 -18.70 6.24
N ILE A 230 12.52 -17.49 6.78
CA ILE A 230 13.44 -17.18 7.90
C ILE A 230 13.06 -17.99 9.14
N ALA A 231 11.77 -18.08 9.47
CA ALA A 231 11.29 -18.89 10.59
C ALA A 231 11.60 -20.37 10.39
N PHE A 232 11.40 -20.90 9.17
CA PHE A 232 11.72 -22.29 8.82
C PHE A 232 13.24 -22.58 8.92
N ILE A 233 14.07 -21.74 8.29
CA ILE A 233 15.55 -21.92 8.31
C ILE A 233 16.08 -21.80 9.74
N GLY A 234 15.60 -20.81 10.51
CA GLY A 234 15.98 -20.65 11.90
C GLY A 234 15.57 -21.86 12.77
N GLY A 235 14.36 -22.41 12.54
CA GLY A 235 13.90 -23.64 13.17
C GLY A 235 14.79 -24.84 12.83
N LEU A 236 15.13 -25.01 11.55
CA LEU A 236 16.00 -26.08 11.09
C LEU A 236 17.39 -25.99 11.70
N LEU A 237 17.99 -24.78 11.72
CA LEU A 237 19.32 -24.58 12.34
C LEU A 237 19.28 -24.82 13.84
N SER A 238 18.23 -24.38 14.54
CA SER A 238 18.07 -24.66 15.98
C SER A 238 17.92 -26.14 16.25
N TRP A 239 17.19 -26.90 15.41
CA TRP A 239 17.03 -28.33 15.51
C TRP A 239 18.36 -29.05 15.30
N ILE A 240 19.14 -28.69 14.26
CA ILE A 240 20.46 -29.27 14.00
C ILE A 240 21.40 -29.00 15.18
N LEU A 241 21.43 -27.77 15.71
CA LEU A 241 22.26 -27.42 16.87
C LEU A 241 21.85 -28.22 18.11
N ALA A 242 20.56 -28.34 18.39
CA ALA A 242 20.05 -29.15 19.49
C ALA A 242 20.45 -30.62 19.36
N PHE A 243 20.34 -31.18 18.13
CA PHE A 243 20.75 -32.55 17.85
C PHE A 243 22.25 -32.80 18.11
N ILE A 244 23.13 -31.89 17.65
CA ILE A 244 24.55 -31.93 17.92
C ILE A 244 24.83 -31.83 19.42
N MET A 245 24.16 -30.92 20.13
CA MET A 245 24.32 -30.77 21.59
C MET A 245 23.89 -32.00 22.35
N VAL A 246 22.82 -32.68 21.95
CA VAL A 246 22.39 -33.96 22.56
C VAL A 246 23.47 -35.01 22.40
N ILE A 247 24.03 -35.17 21.19
CA ILE A 247 25.11 -36.13 20.95
C ILE A 247 26.34 -35.82 21.83
N LEU A 248 26.76 -34.55 21.88
CA LEU A 248 27.89 -34.12 22.69
C LEU A 248 27.67 -34.37 24.20
N ILE A 249 26.48 -34.09 24.70
CA ILE A 249 26.11 -34.33 26.11
C ILE A 249 26.17 -35.84 26.41
N VAL A 250 25.59 -36.68 25.56
CA VAL A 250 25.59 -38.14 25.74
C VAL A 250 27.02 -38.68 25.75
N ILE A 251 27.86 -38.30 24.79
CA ILE A 251 29.25 -38.73 24.72
C ILE A 251 30.00 -38.28 25.97
N ARG A 252 29.86 -37.01 26.38
CA ARG A 252 30.51 -36.46 27.57
C ARG A 252 30.12 -37.20 28.84
N THR A 253 28.81 -37.46 29.01
CA THR A 253 28.30 -38.15 30.20
C THR A 253 28.81 -39.60 30.26
N LEU A 254 28.88 -40.30 29.14
CA LEU A 254 29.40 -41.65 29.07
C LEU A 254 30.92 -41.76 29.36
N VAL A 255 31.69 -40.72 28.94
CA VAL A 255 33.16 -40.74 29.08
C VAL A 255 33.63 -40.17 30.43
N PHE A 256 32.99 -39.10 30.92
CA PHE A 256 33.49 -38.32 32.08
C PHE A 256 32.58 -38.35 33.32
N GLY A 257 31.41 -39.02 33.22
CA GLY A 257 30.37 -38.96 34.25
C GLY A 257 29.61 -37.62 34.25
N ASP A 258 28.63 -37.48 35.15
CA ASP A 258 27.76 -36.31 35.23
C ASP A 258 28.13 -35.44 36.46
N PRO A 259 28.84 -34.30 36.28
CA PRO A 259 28.94 -33.29 37.32
C PRO A 259 27.70 -32.39 37.25
N THR A 260 26.88 -32.36 38.28
CA THR A 260 25.60 -31.65 38.43
C THR A 260 25.65 -30.10 38.30
N SER A 261 26.61 -29.53 37.59
CA SER A 261 26.72 -28.10 37.32
C SER A 261 26.22 -27.75 35.90
N GLY A 262 24.97 -27.42 35.71
CA GLY A 262 24.46 -27.06 34.38
C GLY A 262 23.18 -26.23 34.37
N TRP A 263 22.65 -25.87 35.54
CA TRP A 263 21.39 -25.19 35.64
C TRP A 263 21.33 -23.85 34.87
N PRO A 264 22.33 -22.92 34.89
CA PRO A 264 22.30 -21.70 34.12
C PRO A 264 22.33 -21.95 32.63
N SER A 265 23.11 -22.91 32.14
CA SER A 265 23.18 -23.28 30.72
C SER A 265 21.85 -23.86 30.22
N LEU A 266 21.24 -24.77 31.01
CA LEU A 266 19.95 -25.36 30.69
C LEU A 266 18.85 -24.28 30.59
N MET A 267 18.80 -23.35 31.55
CA MET A 267 17.86 -22.26 31.57
C MET A 267 18.03 -21.33 30.36
N THR A 268 19.26 -21.00 30.00
CA THR A 268 19.55 -20.17 28.82
C THR A 268 19.06 -20.83 27.53
N VAL A 269 19.30 -22.11 27.36
CA VAL A 269 18.85 -22.88 26.19
C VAL A 269 17.33 -22.95 26.13
N ILE A 270 16.66 -23.23 27.25
CA ILE A 270 15.18 -23.27 27.32
C ILE A 270 14.57 -21.92 26.97
N LEU A 271 15.09 -20.84 27.54
CA LEU A 271 14.58 -19.48 27.26
C LEU A 271 14.83 -19.07 25.81
N PHE A 272 16.01 -19.38 25.25
CA PHE A 272 16.31 -19.10 23.85
C PHE A 272 15.39 -19.87 22.89
N LEU A 273 15.25 -21.19 23.07
CA LEU A 273 14.38 -22.02 22.23
C LEU A 273 12.90 -21.63 22.40
N GLY A 274 12.46 -21.39 23.63
CA GLY A 274 11.09 -20.92 23.90
C GLY A 274 10.80 -19.56 23.28
N GLY A 275 11.71 -18.61 23.38
CA GLY A 275 11.59 -17.30 22.73
C GLY A 275 11.54 -17.41 21.20
N PHE A 276 12.41 -18.25 20.63
CA PHE A 276 12.41 -18.50 19.19
C PHE A 276 11.11 -19.18 18.69
N GLN A 277 10.59 -20.16 19.45
CA GLN A 277 9.31 -20.80 19.15
C GLN A 277 8.15 -19.79 19.18
N LEU A 278 8.08 -18.92 20.19
CA LEU A 278 7.06 -17.90 20.30
C LEU A 278 7.12 -16.90 19.13
N LEU A 279 8.33 -16.50 18.71
CA LEU A 279 8.53 -15.65 17.54
C LEU A 279 8.00 -16.32 16.26
N THR A 280 8.36 -17.59 16.03
CA THR A 280 7.89 -18.36 14.86
C THR A 280 6.36 -18.50 14.84
N ILE A 281 5.75 -18.82 16.00
CA ILE A 281 4.29 -18.90 16.15
C ILE A 281 3.65 -17.53 15.87
N GLY A 282 4.27 -16.43 16.32
CA GLY A 282 3.80 -15.07 16.04
C GLY A 282 3.80 -14.73 14.55
N ILE A 283 4.85 -15.12 13.83
CA ILE A 283 4.92 -14.96 12.35
C ILE A 283 3.80 -15.78 11.68
N LEU A 284 3.70 -17.07 12.00
CA LEU A 284 2.63 -17.94 11.48
C LEU A 284 1.25 -17.39 11.77
N GLY A 285 1.02 -16.94 13.02
CA GLY A 285 -0.26 -16.33 13.42
C GLY A 285 -0.64 -15.12 12.58
N LYS A 286 0.34 -14.32 12.14
CA LYS A 286 0.09 -13.17 11.26
C LYS A 286 -0.39 -13.60 9.87
N TYR A 287 0.22 -14.62 9.26
CA TYR A 287 -0.22 -15.18 7.96
C TYR A 287 -1.57 -15.87 8.07
N ILE A 288 -1.79 -16.68 9.12
CA ILE A 288 -3.08 -17.32 9.39
C ILE A 288 -4.17 -16.27 9.58
N GLY A 289 -3.89 -15.17 10.29
CA GLY A 289 -4.80 -14.06 10.46
C GLY A 289 -5.23 -13.42 9.14
N LYS A 290 -4.31 -13.29 8.17
CA LYS A 290 -4.62 -12.79 6.82
C LYS A 290 -5.48 -13.80 6.03
N ILE A 291 -5.10 -15.08 6.01
CA ILE A 291 -5.88 -16.15 5.39
C ILE A 291 -7.30 -16.16 5.96
N PHE A 292 -7.45 -16.01 7.28
CA PHE A 292 -8.76 -15.96 7.95
C PHE A 292 -9.61 -14.76 7.48
N MET A 293 -9.00 -13.60 7.22
CA MET A 293 -9.74 -12.46 6.68
C MET A 293 -10.19 -12.71 5.24
N GLU A 294 -9.36 -13.32 4.39
CA GLU A 294 -9.72 -13.71 3.02
C GLU A 294 -10.83 -14.74 2.99
N THR A 295 -10.76 -15.77 3.85
CA THR A 295 -11.78 -16.85 3.88
C THR A 295 -13.15 -16.37 4.36
N LYS A 296 -13.21 -15.28 5.13
CA LYS A 296 -14.49 -14.67 5.53
C LYS A 296 -15.27 -14.04 4.38
N LYS A 297 -14.63 -13.73 3.27
CA LYS A 297 -15.25 -13.10 2.09
C LYS A 297 -16.11 -11.88 2.45
N ARG A 298 -15.69 -11.09 3.44
CA ARG A 298 -16.36 -9.85 3.78
C ARG A 298 -16.14 -8.83 2.67
N PRO A 299 -17.14 -7.99 2.33
CA PRO A 299 -16.94 -6.93 1.36
C PRO A 299 -15.80 -5.99 1.81
N ILE A 300 -14.99 -5.54 0.87
CA ILE A 300 -13.86 -4.63 1.10
C ILE A 300 -14.36 -3.33 1.71
N TYR A 301 -15.54 -2.86 1.31
CA TYR A 301 -16.20 -1.66 1.81
C TYR A 301 -17.72 -1.83 1.83
N VAL A 302 -18.42 -0.94 2.54
CA VAL A 302 -19.90 -0.88 2.57
C VAL A 302 -20.33 0.55 2.27
N ILE A 303 -21.11 0.73 1.20
CA ILE A 303 -21.66 2.03 0.81
C ILE A 303 -22.81 2.38 1.72
N LYS A 304 -22.81 3.59 2.29
CA LYS A 304 -23.92 4.20 3.02
C LYS A 304 -24.78 5.05 2.08
N GLU A 305 -24.11 5.81 1.20
CA GLU A 305 -24.76 6.75 0.26
C GLU A 305 -23.90 6.86 -1.00
N LYS A 306 -24.53 7.11 -2.14
CA LYS A 306 -23.84 7.38 -3.40
C LYS A 306 -24.66 8.34 -4.27
N SER A 307 -23.98 9.08 -5.15
CA SER A 307 -24.61 9.80 -6.26
C SER A 307 -25.31 8.81 -7.21
N LYS A 308 -26.38 9.27 -7.83
CA LYS A 308 -27.13 8.48 -8.83
C LYS A 308 -26.33 8.29 -10.12
#